data_629ddd91c343772314e016fd70fd5822
#
_entry.id   629ddd91c343772314e016fd70fd5822
#
_cell.length_a   1.000
_cell.length_b   1.000
_cell.length_c   1.000
_cell.angle_alpha   90.00
_cell.angle_beta   90.00
_cell.angle_gamma   90.00
#
_symmetry.space_group_name_H-M   'P 1'
#
loop_
_entity.id
_entity.type
_entity.pdbx_description
1 polymer ?
#
loop_
_entity_poly.entity_id
_entity_poly.type
_entity_poly.pdbx_seq_one_letter_code
_entity_poly.pdbx_strand_id
1 'polypeptide(L)'
;MPKGQMGASWRNSHVDDAPLARGQGATAGAAPRISAMATTDQGPRTVFRARGLTRTYRMGDVEVHALRGVDLDLHEGEFVVLLGASGSGKSTLLNILGGLDAPTRGTVECRGHRLTGAGDDALTRFRREHVGFVFQFYNLIPSLTARENVALVTEIARNPMSPEDALALVGLDERMDHFPAQLSGGEQQRVAIARAIAKRPAVLLCDEPTGALDSKTGVRVLQALERTNRETGALTVVITHNAVIADMADRVIRLSDGRVESERRNERRVDPRELHW
;
A
#
# COMPACT_ATOMS: atom_id res chain seq x y z
N MET A 1 -39.61 -1.06 42.65
CA MET A 1 -40.54 0.07 42.69
C MET A 1 -39.74 1.34 42.95
N PRO A 2 -40.02 2.51 42.32
CA PRO A 2 -40.85 2.74 41.14
C PRO A 2 -40.11 3.40 39.96
N LYS A 3 -40.68 3.31 38.84
CA LYS A 3 -40.88 4.00 37.60
C LYS A 3 -40.71 5.55 37.65
N GLY A 4 -40.11 6.13 36.64
CA GLY A 4 -40.16 7.55 36.26
C GLY A 4 -39.97 7.70 34.76
N GLN A 5 -41.05 7.73 34.01
CA GLN A 5 -41.12 8.21 32.62
C GLN A 5 -41.08 9.73 32.63
N MET A 6 -40.40 10.33 31.68
CA MET A 6 -40.76 11.66 31.15
C MET A 6 -40.38 11.77 29.67
N GLY A 7 -41.45 11.80 28.85
CA GLY A 7 -41.35 12.18 27.44
C GLY A 7 -41.38 13.70 27.30
N ALA A 8 -40.75 14.20 26.25
CA ALA A 8 -40.93 15.54 25.75
C ALA A 8 -41.15 15.52 24.25
N SER A 9 -42.40 15.83 23.89
CA SER A 9 -42.90 16.08 22.54
C SER A 9 -42.39 17.42 22.01
N TRP A 10 -41.97 17.47 20.76
CA TRP A 10 -41.86 18.72 20.01
C TRP A 10 -42.92 18.76 18.94
N ARG A 11 -43.78 19.78 19.07
CA ARG A 11 -44.90 20.10 18.16
C ARG A 11 -44.42 20.93 16.99
N ASN A 12 -45.06 20.66 15.84
CA ASN A 12 -45.10 21.46 14.63
C ASN A 12 -45.65 22.88 14.91
N SER A 13 -45.13 23.87 14.20
CA SER A 13 -45.83 25.14 13.95
C SER A 13 -45.83 25.44 12.46
N HIS A 14 -47.05 25.73 12.05
CA HIS A 14 -47.59 26.04 10.71
C HIS A 14 -46.99 27.32 10.09
N VAL A 15 -46.75 27.29 8.80
CA VAL A 15 -47.36 27.90 7.62
C VAL A 15 -47.91 29.33 7.82
N ASP A 16 -47.43 30.24 6.99
CA ASP A 16 -48.23 31.37 6.49
C ASP A 16 -47.92 31.61 5.00
N ASP A 17 -49.01 31.55 4.22
CA ASP A 17 -49.18 31.94 2.82
C ASP A 17 -49.24 33.45 2.67
N ALA A 18 -48.68 34.02 1.61
CA ALA A 18 -49.19 35.24 0.97
C ALA A 18 -48.61 35.46 -0.45
N PRO A 19 -49.19 36.29 -1.31
CA PRO A 19 -49.58 35.83 -2.65
C PRO A 19 -48.78 36.44 -3.83
N LEU A 20 -49.08 35.87 -5.00
CA LEU A 20 -48.66 36.21 -6.36
C LEU A 20 -48.77 37.70 -6.73
N ALA A 21 -47.70 38.28 -7.31
CA ALA A 21 -47.77 39.45 -8.17
C ALA A 21 -47.21 39.11 -9.57
N ARG A 22 -48.06 39.29 -10.59
CA ARG A 22 -47.72 39.21 -12.02
C ARG A 22 -47.05 40.53 -12.46
N GLY A 23 -45.92 40.40 -13.18
CA GLY A 23 -45.29 41.52 -13.87
C GLY A 23 -44.55 41.02 -15.12
N GLN A 24 -44.96 41.49 -16.25
CA GLN A 24 -44.49 41.21 -17.62
C GLN A 24 -43.11 41.83 -17.89
N GLY A 25 -42.33 41.23 -18.78
CA GLY A 25 -41.22 41.91 -19.44
C GLY A 25 -40.18 40.95 -20.00
N ALA A 26 -40.32 40.61 -21.29
CA ALA A 26 -39.36 39.84 -22.04
C ALA A 26 -38.10 40.68 -22.39
N THR A 27 -36.92 40.16 -22.17
CA THR A 27 -35.73 40.41 -23.01
C THR A 27 -34.86 39.17 -23.07
N ALA A 28 -34.61 38.72 -24.28
CA ALA A 28 -33.72 37.62 -24.61
C ALA A 28 -32.28 37.97 -24.22
N GLY A 29 -31.78 37.33 -23.17
CA GLY A 29 -30.38 37.38 -22.74
C GLY A 29 -29.70 36.05 -23.00
N ALA A 30 -28.65 36.08 -23.77
CA ALA A 30 -27.84 34.92 -24.17
C ALA A 30 -27.46 34.03 -22.96
N ALA A 31 -27.70 32.73 -23.09
CA ALA A 31 -27.22 31.73 -22.14
C ALA A 31 -25.68 31.80 -21.98
N PRO A 32 -25.17 31.80 -20.76
CA PRO A 32 -23.71 31.69 -20.57
C PRO A 32 -23.26 30.32 -21.08
N ARG A 33 -22.34 30.33 -22.05
CA ARG A 33 -21.62 29.15 -22.46
C ARG A 33 -20.91 28.59 -21.22
N ILE A 34 -21.33 27.39 -20.79
CA ILE A 34 -20.59 26.60 -19.82
C ILE A 34 -19.23 26.32 -20.45
N SER A 35 -18.23 27.08 -20.01
CA SER A 35 -16.83 26.84 -20.33
C SER A 35 -16.55 25.42 -19.83
N ALA A 36 -16.21 24.52 -20.74
CA ALA A 36 -15.74 23.18 -20.40
C ALA A 36 -14.61 23.36 -19.39
N MET A 37 -14.83 22.90 -18.15
CA MET A 37 -13.78 22.80 -17.14
C MET A 37 -12.70 21.95 -17.76
N ALA A 38 -11.54 22.57 -18.00
CA ALA A 38 -10.33 21.86 -18.37
C ALA A 38 -10.14 20.74 -17.36
N THR A 39 -10.22 19.50 -17.83
CA THR A 39 -9.67 18.34 -17.12
C THR A 39 -8.20 18.64 -16.96
N THR A 40 -7.81 19.13 -15.79
CA THR A 40 -6.42 19.16 -15.41
C THR A 40 -5.96 17.71 -15.42
N ASP A 41 -5.14 17.38 -16.39
CA ASP A 41 -4.33 16.17 -16.45
C ASP A 41 -3.40 16.21 -15.21
N GLN A 42 -3.94 15.80 -14.07
CA GLN A 42 -3.15 15.58 -12.87
C GLN A 42 -2.45 14.25 -13.09
N GLY A 43 -1.17 14.32 -13.48
CA GLY A 43 -0.30 13.15 -13.56
C GLY A 43 -0.46 12.23 -12.32
N PRO A 44 0.07 11.01 -12.35
CA PRO A 44 -0.19 10.01 -11.32
C PRO A 44 0.08 10.56 -9.91
N ARG A 45 -0.92 10.40 -9.03
CA ARG A 45 -0.87 10.96 -7.67
C ARG A 45 0.31 10.41 -6.88
N THR A 46 1.17 11.29 -6.36
CA THR A 46 2.29 10.89 -5.53
C THR A 46 1.82 10.30 -4.21
N VAL A 47 2.26 9.08 -3.92
CA VAL A 47 2.00 8.36 -2.67
C VAL A 47 3.12 8.60 -1.67
N PHE A 48 4.38 8.37 -2.06
CA PHE A 48 5.55 8.69 -1.25
C PHE A 48 6.37 9.82 -1.86
N ARG A 49 6.83 10.70 -0.97
CA ARG A 49 7.87 11.70 -1.27
C ARG A 49 8.97 11.58 -0.23
N ALA A 50 10.15 11.19 -0.66
CA ALA A 50 11.36 11.09 0.14
C ALA A 50 12.39 12.12 -0.35
N ARG A 51 13.06 12.83 0.58
CA ARG A 51 14.07 13.82 0.24
C ARG A 51 15.26 13.73 1.17
N GLY A 52 16.45 13.57 0.60
CA GLY A 52 17.74 13.56 1.29
C GLY A 52 17.83 12.50 2.37
N LEU A 53 17.17 11.33 2.22
CA LEU A 53 17.14 10.30 3.27
C LEU A 53 18.53 9.73 3.53
N THR A 54 18.99 9.87 4.76
CA THR A 54 20.18 9.18 5.26
C THR A 54 19.80 8.26 6.41
N ARG A 55 20.50 7.14 6.54
CA ARG A 55 20.40 6.26 7.71
C ARG A 55 21.78 5.76 8.09
N THR A 56 22.20 6.06 9.30
CA THR A 56 23.44 5.58 9.88
C THR A 56 23.12 4.77 11.13
N TYR A 57 23.59 3.54 11.17
CA TYR A 57 23.54 2.68 12.35
C TYR A 57 24.88 2.74 13.06
N ARG A 58 24.86 2.83 14.40
CA ARG A 58 26.06 2.76 15.24
C ARG A 58 26.09 1.45 15.99
N MET A 59 27.17 0.72 15.83
CA MET A 59 27.43 -0.57 16.50
C MET A 59 28.77 -0.46 17.23
N GLY A 60 28.75 0.01 18.48
CA GLY A 60 29.95 0.42 19.20
C GLY A 60 30.66 1.56 18.46
N ASP A 61 31.92 1.36 18.09
CA ASP A 61 32.75 2.34 17.39
C ASP A 61 32.58 2.30 15.85
N VAL A 62 31.76 1.38 15.33
CA VAL A 62 31.55 1.23 13.88
C VAL A 62 30.28 1.96 13.46
N GLU A 63 30.39 2.82 12.44
CA GLU A 63 29.25 3.45 11.78
C GLU A 63 28.98 2.77 10.42
N VAL A 64 27.74 2.34 10.22
CA VAL A 64 27.27 1.79 8.95
C VAL A 64 26.29 2.76 8.32
N HIS A 65 26.68 3.38 7.21
CA HIS A 65 25.83 4.32 6.46
C HIS A 65 24.95 3.54 5.47
N ALA A 66 23.78 3.11 5.92
CA ALA A 66 22.87 2.29 5.12
C ALA A 66 22.15 3.09 4.02
N LEU A 67 21.86 4.38 4.25
CA LEU A 67 21.36 5.32 3.24
C LEU A 67 22.20 6.60 3.26
N ARG A 68 22.44 7.15 2.05
CA ARG A 68 23.39 8.26 1.83
C ARG A 68 22.79 9.39 0.99
N GLY A 69 21.56 9.83 1.30
CA GLY A 69 20.88 10.93 0.62
C GLY A 69 19.99 10.43 -0.53
N VAL A 70 18.99 9.60 -0.21
CA VAL A 70 18.04 9.09 -1.20
C VAL A 70 16.90 10.08 -1.40
N ASP A 71 16.68 10.48 -2.67
CA ASP A 71 15.51 11.20 -3.15
C ASP A 71 14.64 10.26 -3.97
N LEU A 72 13.32 10.26 -3.69
CA LEU A 72 12.41 9.30 -4.33
C LEU A 72 10.98 9.81 -4.29
N ASP A 73 10.27 9.75 -5.43
CA ASP A 73 8.82 9.88 -5.52
C ASP A 73 8.22 8.58 -6.04
N LEU A 74 7.18 8.06 -5.37
CA LEU A 74 6.45 6.86 -5.76
C LEU A 74 4.98 7.22 -5.94
N HIS A 75 4.32 6.60 -6.95
CA HIS A 75 2.98 7.01 -7.37
C HIS A 75 1.94 5.89 -7.17
N GLU A 76 0.68 6.30 -7.11
CA GLU A 76 -0.46 5.40 -6.95
C GLU A 76 -0.54 4.44 -8.14
N GLY A 77 -0.84 3.16 -7.84
CA GLY A 77 -0.97 2.10 -8.84
C GLY A 77 0.34 1.60 -9.43
N GLU A 78 1.49 2.26 -9.19
CA GLU A 78 2.77 1.76 -9.73
C GLU A 78 3.14 0.39 -9.11
N PHE A 79 3.72 -0.47 -9.94
CA PHE A 79 4.48 -1.63 -9.50
C PHE A 79 5.97 -1.29 -9.65
N VAL A 80 6.66 -1.12 -8.53
CA VAL A 80 8.06 -0.67 -8.50
C VAL A 80 8.95 -1.79 -7.99
N VAL A 81 10.05 -2.06 -8.67
CA VAL A 81 11.10 -2.97 -8.20
C VAL A 81 12.30 -2.17 -7.73
N LEU A 82 12.67 -2.34 -6.46
CA LEU A 82 13.92 -1.87 -5.89
C LEU A 82 14.98 -2.96 -6.03
N LEU A 83 15.91 -2.77 -6.95
CA LEU A 83 16.96 -3.73 -7.28
C LEU A 83 18.30 -3.33 -6.66
N GLY A 84 19.12 -4.27 -6.26
CA GLY A 84 20.49 -4.03 -5.78
C GLY A 84 21.06 -5.20 -5.02
N ALA A 85 22.37 -5.22 -4.82
CA ALA A 85 23.06 -6.26 -4.06
C ALA A 85 22.63 -6.29 -2.58
N SER A 86 22.93 -7.38 -1.88
CA SER A 86 22.78 -7.43 -0.42
C SER A 86 23.57 -6.29 0.23
N GLY A 87 22.99 -5.64 1.24
CA GLY A 87 23.62 -4.51 1.93
C GLY A 87 23.54 -3.16 1.19
N SER A 88 22.91 -3.06 0.00
CA SER A 88 22.80 -1.79 -0.74
C SER A 88 21.84 -0.76 -0.11
N GLY A 89 21.12 -1.10 0.98
CA GLY A 89 20.19 -0.19 1.69
C GLY A 89 18.72 -0.41 1.38
N LYS A 90 18.34 -1.38 0.56
CA LYS A 90 16.94 -1.62 0.13
C LYS A 90 15.98 -1.86 1.30
N SER A 91 16.26 -2.83 2.18
CA SER A 91 15.40 -3.13 3.33
C SER A 91 15.34 -1.97 4.32
N THR A 92 16.46 -1.21 4.47
CA THR A 92 16.48 0.02 5.28
C THR A 92 15.53 1.06 4.69
N LEU A 93 15.58 1.29 3.37
CA LEU A 93 14.68 2.22 2.70
C LEU A 93 13.22 1.77 2.84
N LEU A 94 12.92 0.49 2.61
CA LEU A 94 11.57 -0.06 2.75
C LEU A 94 11.05 0.09 4.18
N ASN A 95 11.87 -0.18 5.20
CA ASN A 95 11.49 -0.02 6.60
C ASN A 95 11.18 1.45 6.95
N ILE A 96 11.94 2.41 6.41
CA ILE A 96 11.66 3.83 6.59
C ILE A 96 10.36 4.23 5.89
N LEU A 97 10.14 3.82 4.65
CA LEU A 97 8.88 4.06 3.92
C LEU A 97 7.69 3.45 4.66
N GLY A 98 7.87 2.28 5.24
CA GLY A 98 6.84 1.60 6.03
C GLY A 98 6.65 2.11 7.45
N GLY A 99 7.45 3.09 7.91
CA GLY A 99 7.38 3.60 9.28
C GLY A 99 7.80 2.58 10.35
N LEU A 100 8.65 1.60 9.98
CA LEU A 100 9.27 0.64 10.90
C LEU A 100 10.61 1.14 11.43
N ASP A 101 11.26 2.06 10.70
CA ASP A 101 12.51 2.71 11.10
C ASP A 101 12.43 4.20 10.78
N ALA A 102 13.29 5.00 11.42
CA ALA A 102 13.36 6.44 11.20
C ALA A 102 14.66 6.81 10.48
N PRO A 103 14.64 7.77 9.54
CA PRO A 103 15.86 8.27 8.92
C PRO A 103 16.70 9.05 9.95
N THR A 104 18.04 9.04 9.77
CA THR A 104 18.94 9.89 10.56
C THR A 104 18.79 11.36 10.13
N ARG A 105 18.63 11.61 8.83
CA ARG A 105 18.33 12.92 8.24
C ARG A 105 17.44 12.77 7.03
N GLY A 106 16.90 13.88 6.55
CA GLY A 106 15.98 13.94 5.42
C GLY A 106 14.52 13.84 5.85
N THR A 107 13.62 13.80 4.89
CA THR A 107 12.17 13.75 5.12
C THR A 107 11.52 12.67 4.31
N VAL A 108 10.48 12.05 4.88
CA VAL A 108 9.58 11.14 4.16
C VAL A 108 8.14 11.48 4.50
N GLU A 109 7.33 11.57 3.46
CA GLU A 109 5.88 11.80 3.52
C GLU A 109 5.16 10.73 2.72
N CYS A 110 4.01 10.29 3.22
CA CYS A 110 3.12 9.37 2.52
C CYS A 110 1.70 9.94 2.51
N ARG A 111 1.14 10.19 1.32
CA ARG A 111 -0.23 10.72 1.15
C ARG A 111 -0.53 11.94 2.04
N GLY A 112 0.43 12.85 2.20
CA GLY A 112 0.32 14.02 3.07
C GLY A 112 0.63 13.78 4.55
N HIS A 113 0.85 12.54 4.98
CA HIS A 113 1.30 12.22 6.33
C HIS A 113 2.83 12.29 6.40
N ARG A 114 3.35 13.21 7.22
CA ARG A 114 4.78 13.29 7.47
C ARG A 114 5.18 12.19 8.45
N LEU A 115 6.04 11.26 7.99
CA LEU A 115 6.53 10.15 8.81
C LEU A 115 7.78 10.52 9.61
N THR A 116 8.62 11.42 9.07
CA THR A 116 9.82 11.91 9.76
C THR A 116 9.45 12.70 11.00
N GLY A 117 9.94 12.24 12.16
CA GLY A 117 9.65 12.87 13.46
C GLY A 117 8.26 12.55 14.03
N ALA A 118 7.51 11.66 13.39
CA ALA A 118 6.25 11.16 13.95
C ALA A 118 6.50 10.25 15.16
N GLY A 119 5.66 10.35 16.18
CA GLY A 119 5.70 9.47 17.35
C GLY A 119 5.18 8.06 17.04
N ASP A 120 5.50 7.10 17.92
CA ASP A 120 5.18 5.67 17.74
C ASP A 120 3.69 5.40 17.52
N ASP A 121 2.79 6.10 18.18
CA ASP A 121 1.34 5.96 18.01
C ASP A 121 0.89 6.39 16.60
N ALA A 122 1.46 7.47 16.08
CA ALA A 122 1.17 7.96 14.74
C ALA A 122 1.70 6.99 13.67
N LEU A 123 2.92 6.47 13.84
CA LEU A 123 3.50 5.46 12.95
C LEU A 123 2.73 4.14 13.02
N THR A 124 2.26 3.74 14.19
CA THR A 124 1.44 2.52 14.35
C THR A 124 0.09 2.68 13.64
N ARG A 125 -0.55 3.84 13.76
CA ARG A 125 -1.78 4.16 13.04
C ARG A 125 -1.55 4.17 11.53
N PHE A 126 -0.46 4.80 11.07
CA PHE A 126 -0.06 4.84 9.68
C PHE A 126 0.12 3.42 9.10
N ARG A 127 0.87 2.55 9.78
CA ARG A 127 1.05 1.14 9.35
C ARG A 127 -0.27 0.39 9.28
N ARG A 128 -1.12 0.58 10.29
CA ARG A 128 -2.44 -0.06 10.33
C ARG A 128 -3.33 0.34 9.17
N GLU A 129 -3.35 1.64 8.83
CA GLU A 129 -4.31 2.19 7.87
C GLU A 129 -3.81 2.18 6.42
N HIS A 130 -2.50 2.31 6.20
CA HIS A 130 -1.98 2.60 4.86
C HIS A 130 -0.99 1.58 4.30
N VAL A 131 -0.35 0.75 5.12
CA VAL A 131 0.76 -0.09 4.65
C VAL A 131 0.49 -1.57 4.87
N GLY A 132 0.55 -2.37 3.80
CA GLY A 132 0.66 -3.82 3.85
C GLY A 132 2.14 -4.24 3.76
N PHE A 133 2.57 -5.17 4.62
CA PHE A 133 3.92 -5.75 4.55
C PHE A 133 3.88 -7.21 4.15
N VAL A 134 4.78 -7.58 3.24
CA VAL A 134 5.08 -8.95 2.86
C VAL A 134 6.57 -9.18 3.07
N PHE A 135 6.92 -10.10 3.94
CA PHE A 135 8.31 -10.42 4.28
C PHE A 135 8.75 -11.73 3.63
N GLN A 136 10.06 -11.91 3.50
CA GLN A 136 10.68 -13.14 2.98
C GLN A 136 10.30 -14.37 3.81
N PHE A 137 10.26 -14.24 5.14
CA PHE A 137 9.78 -15.28 6.06
C PHE A 137 8.33 -14.96 6.42
N TYR A 138 7.39 -15.56 5.82
CA TYR A 138 5.92 -15.38 5.80
C TYR A 138 5.30 -14.78 7.07
N ASN A 139 5.91 -14.99 8.25
CA ASN A 139 5.45 -14.49 9.56
C ASN A 139 3.98 -14.85 9.86
N LEU A 140 3.57 -16.05 9.46
CA LEU A 140 2.27 -16.58 9.82
C LEU A 140 2.27 -17.11 11.25
N ILE A 141 1.12 -17.04 11.91
CA ILE A 141 0.92 -17.64 13.22
C ILE A 141 0.63 -19.12 13.01
N PRO A 142 1.51 -20.04 13.48
CA PRO A 142 1.41 -21.46 13.14
C PRO A 142 0.15 -22.17 13.67
N SER A 143 -0.43 -21.67 14.77
CA SER A 143 -1.64 -22.19 15.39
C SER A 143 -2.94 -21.69 14.78
N LEU A 144 -2.87 -20.82 13.79
CA LEU A 144 -4.02 -20.27 13.08
C LEU A 144 -4.06 -20.78 11.64
N THR A 145 -5.26 -21.06 11.14
CA THR A 145 -5.49 -21.37 9.72
C THR A 145 -5.14 -20.21 8.81
N ALA A 146 -5.10 -20.40 7.49
CA ALA A 146 -4.90 -19.32 6.52
C ALA A 146 -5.95 -18.22 6.69
N ARG A 147 -7.23 -18.59 6.82
CA ARG A 147 -8.35 -17.68 7.07
C ARG A 147 -8.14 -16.86 8.35
N GLU A 148 -7.83 -17.51 9.46
CA GLU A 148 -7.62 -16.85 10.75
C GLU A 148 -6.39 -15.93 10.74
N ASN A 149 -5.31 -16.33 10.07
CA ASN A 149 -4.14 -15.45 9.86
C ASN A 149 -4.50 -14.15 9.12
N VAL A 150 -5.43 -14.21 8.17
CA VAL A 150 -5.94 -13.02 7.46
C VAL A 150 -6.92 -12.25 8.34
N ALA A 151 -7.80 -12.94 9.07
CA ALA A 151 -8.81 -12.31 9.93
C ALA A 151 -8.21 -11.38 10.99
N LEU A 152 -7.02 -11.70 11.53
CA LEU A 152 -6.33 -10.86 12.52
C LEU A 152 -6.19 -9.38 12.12
N VAL A 153 -5.96 -9.10 10.84
CA VAL A 153 -5.79 -7.72 10.37
C VAL A 153 -7.12 -7.07 10.01
N THR A 154 -8.14 -7.86 9.70
CA THR A 154 -9.48 -7.33 9.37
C THR A 154 -10.18 -6.79 10.60
N GLU A 155 -9.94 -7.35 11.78
CA GLU A 155 -10.53 -6.88 13.05
C GLU A 155 -10.09 -5.46 13.43
N ILE A 156 -8.90 -5.04 13.00
CA ILE A 156 -8.34 -3.72 13.34
C ILE A 156 -8.41 -2.69 12.21
N ALA A 157 -8.89 -3.11 11.03
CA ALA A 157 -9.02 -2.25 9.85
C ALA A 157 -10.38 -1.56 9.80
N ARG A 158 -10.45 -0.37 9.18
CA ARG A 158 -11.70 0.40 9.08
C ARG A 158 -12.68 -0.14 8.03
N ASN A 159 -12.17 -0.61 6.90
CA ASN A 159 -12.96 -1.13 5.78
C ASN A 159 -12.24 -2.31 5.11
N PRO A 160 -12.07 -3.44 5.82
CA PRO A 160 -11.31 -4.57 5.29
C PRO A 160 -12.06 -5.29 4.16
N MET A 161 -11.32 -6.06 3.38
CA MET A 161 -11.86 -7.19 2.62
C MET A 161 -12.23 -8.30 3.61
N SER A 162 -13.15 -9.18 3.23
CA SER A 162 -13.31 -10.44 3.95
C SER A 162 -12.02 -11.29 3.82
N PRO A 163 -11.69 -12.12 4.80
CA PRO A 163 -10.58 -13.05 4.67
C PRO A 163 -10.72 -13.94 3.44
N GLU A 164 -11.93 -14.35 3.11
CA GLU A 164 -12.28 -15.17 1.95
C GLU A 164 -11.94 -14.46 0.64
N ASP A 165 -12.38 -13.20 0.47
CA ASP A 165 -12.08 -12.42 -0.73
C ASP A 165 -10.56 -12.21 -0.89
N ALA A 166 -9.87 -11.91 0.21
CA ALA A 166 -8.43 -11.71 0.19
C ALA A 166 -7.66 -13.00 -0.19
N LEU A 167 -8.10 -14.16 0.29
CA LEU A 167 -7.52 -15.46 -0.04
C LEU A 167 -7.86 -15.87 -1.49
N ALA A 168 -9.08 -15.61 -1.95
CA ALA A 168 -9.49 -15.85 -3.33
C ALA A 168 -8.65 -15.02 -4.33
N LEU A 169 -8.36 -13.75 -3.98
CA LEU A 169 -7.54 -12.87 -4.81
C LEU A 169 -6.13 -13.45 -5.08
N VAL A 170 -5.58 -14.19 -4.14
CA VAL A 170 -4.27 -14.85 -4.27
C VAL A 170 -4.36 -16.33 -4.68
N GLY A 171 -5.55 -16.83 -5.02
CA GLY A 171 -5.79 -18.20 -5.49
C GLY A 171 -5.61 -19.26 -4.40
N LEU A 172 -6.19 -19.01 -3.22
CA LEU A 172 -6.18 -19.92 -2.07
C LEU A 172 -7.59 -20.27 -1.59
N ASP A 173 -8.58 -20.27 -2.48
CA ASP A 173 -9.99 -20.58 -2.17
C ASP A 173 -10.16 -21.92 -1.48
N GLU A 174 -9.43 -22.94 -1.93
CA GLU A 174 -9.50 -24.31 -1.42
C GLU A 174 -8.56 -24.57 -0.23
N ARG A 175 -7.83 -23.55 0.22
CA ARG A 175 -6.80 -23.67 1.26
C ARG A 175 -7.09 -22.84 2.52
N MET A 176 -8.26 -22.24 2.62
CA MET A 176 -8.61 -21.28 3.69
C MET A 176 -8.50 -21.86 5.10
N ASP A 177 -8.87 -23.12 5.27
CA ASP A 177 -8.92 -23.78 6.57
C ASP A 177 -7.67 -24.64 6.87
N HIS A 178 -6.61 -24.50 6.05
CA HIS A 178 -5.34 -25.18 6.28
C HIS A 178 -4.45 -24.37 7.22
N PHE A 179 -3.75 -25.08 8.10
CA PHE A 179 -2.70 -24.50 8.95
C PHE A 179 -1.41 -24.28 8.15
N PRO A 180 -0.53 -23.33 8.53
CA PRO A 180 0.74 -23.10 7.83
C PRO A 180 1.57 -24.36 7.60
N ALA A 181 1.61 -25.30 8.54
CA ALA A 181 2.34 -26.56 8.38
C ALA A 181 1.80 -27.47 7.26
N GLN A 182 0.57 -27.25 6.79
CA GLN A 182 -0.08 -28.00 5.72
C GLN A 182 0.06 -27.30 4.35
N LEU A 183 0.67 -26.12 4.33
CA LEU A 183 0.83 -25.28 3.14
C LEU A 183 2.28 -25.31 2.64
N SER A 184 2.48 -25.36 1.33
CA SER A 184 3.77 -25.13 0.73
C SER A 184 4.28 -23.71 1.01
N GLY A 185 5.60 -23.47 0.89
CA GLY A 185 6.19 -22.14 1.11
C GLY A 185 5.53 -21.05 0.26
N GLY A 186 5.22 -21.35 -1.01
CA GLY A 186 4.52 -20.40 -1.87
C GLY A 186 3.06 -20.17 -1.50
N GLU A 187 2.36 -21.15 -0.95
CA GLU A 187 1.03 -20.97 -0.39
C GLU A 187 1.09 -20.11 0.87
N GLN A 188 2.04 -20.37 1.77
CA GLN A 188 2.26 -19.54 2.95
C GLN A 188 2.57 -18.08 2.57
N GLN A 189 3.39 -17.86 1.54
CA GLN A 189 3.68 -16.52 1.04
C GLN A 189 2.42 -15.84 0.49
N ARG A 190 1.57 -16.56 -0.24
CA ARG A 190 0.30 -16.03 -0.71
C ARG A 190 -0.67 -15.73 0.45
N VAL A 191 -0.70 -16.52 1.52
CA VAL A 191 -1.44 -16.16 2.75
C VAL A 191 -0.90 -14.86 3.35
N ALA A 192 0.43 -14.67 3.39
CA ALA A 192 1.03 -13.42 3.88
C ALA A 192 0.63 -12.22 2.99
N ILE A 193 0.55 -12.40 1.67
CA ILE A 193 0.03 -11.37 0.74
C ILE A 193 -1.44 -11.09 1.04
N ALA A 194 -2.29 -12.12 1.14
CA ALA A 194 -3.70 -11.96 1.47
C ALA A 194 -3.91 -11.19 2.76
N ARG A 195 -3.15 -11.53 3.81
CA ARG A 195 -3.15 -10.82 5.08
C ARG A 195 -2.74 -9.34 4.91
N ALA A 196 -1.72 -9.06 4.10
CA ALA A 196 -1.25 -7.70 3.88
C ALA A 196 -2.30 -6.83 3.17
N ILE A 197 -3.05 -7.39 2.20
CA ILE A 197 -4.03 -6.67 1.38
C ILE A 197 -5.43 -6.61 1.99
N ALA A 198 -5.78 -7.52 2.90
CA ALA A 198 -7.12 -7.62 3.49
C ALA A 198 -7.58 -6.30 4.14
N LYS A 199 -6.68 -5.50 4.67
CA LYS A 199 -6.99 -4.18 5.22
C LYS A 199 -7.10 -3.06 4.16
N ARG A 200 -7.01 -3.37 2.85
CA ARG A 200 -7.04 -2.42 1.71
C ARG A 200 -6.00 -1.31 1.84
N PRO A 201 -4.71 -1.65 1.96
CA PRO A 201 -3.66 -0.65 2.12
C PRO A 201 -3.50 0.17 0.85
N ALA A 202 -3.05 1.43 1.01
CA ALA A 202 -2.64 2.26 -0.13
C ALA A 202 -1.29 1.82 -0.73
N VAL A 203 -0.49 1.12 0.08
CA VAL A 203 0.87 0.69 -0.26
C VAL A 203 1.10 -0.74 0.19
N LEU A 204 1.67 -1.56 -0.70
CA LEU A 204 2.17 -2.90 -0.41
C LEU A 204 3.69 -2.90 -0.51
N LEU A 205 4.37 -3.18 0.59
CA LEU A 205 5.83 -3.25 0.70
C LEU A 205 6.26 -4.71 0.83
N CYS A 206 7.02 -5.21 -0.15
CA CYS A 206 7.44 -6.60 -0.23
C CYS A 206 8.97 -6.71 -0.15
N ASP A 207 9.48 -7.33 0.91
CA ASP A 207 10.91 -7.59 1.10
C ASP A 207 11.25 -9.03 0.69
N GLU A 208 11.93 -9.18 -0.46
CA GLU A 208 12.37 -10.46 -1.04
C GLU A 208 11.24 -11.53 -1.09
N PRO A 209 10.06 -11.23 -1.68
CA PRO A 209 8.87 -12.09 -1.55
C PRO A 209 9.02 -13.47 -2.20
N THR A 210 10.05 -13.68 -3.01
CA THR A 210 10.36 -14.95 -3.68
C THR A 210 11.70 -15.55 -3.24
N GLY A 211 12.42 -14.90 -2.33
CA GLY A 211 13.80 -15.25 -2.00
C GLY A 211 14.02 -16.64 -1.37
N ALA A 212 12.97 -17.25 -0.81
CA ALA A 212 13.02 -18.59 -0.22
C ALA A 212 12.29 -19.66 -1.08
N LEU A 213 11.95 -19.34 -2.35
CA LEU A 213 11.12 -20.16 -3.20
C LEU A 213 11.87 -20.60 -4.47
N ASP A 214 11.52 -21.78 -4.99
CA ASP A 214 11.91 -22.19 -6.34
C ASP A 214 11.23 -21.30 -7.41
N SER A 215 11.78 -21.28 -8.62
CA SER A 215 11.30 -20.40 -9.72
C SER A 215 9.81 -20.58 -10.01
N LYS A 216 9.34 -21.82 -10.12
CA LYS A 216 7.92 -22.13 -10.46
C LYS A 216 6.97 -21.60 -9.37
N THR A 217 7.33 -21.75 -8.12
CA THR A 217 6.57 -21.25 -6.98
C THR A 217 6.68 -19.73 -6.88
N GLY A 218 7.86 -19.18 -7.13
CA GLY A 218 8.12 -17.74 -7.17
C GLY A 218 7.25 -17.03 -8.22
N VAL A 219 7.13 -17.58 -9.43
CA VAL A 219 6.24 -17.05 -10.48
C VAL A 219 4.80 -16.94 -9.98
N ARG A 220 4.26 -17.93 -9.28
CA ARG A 220 2.89 -17.88 -8.73
C ARG A 220 2.72 -16.78 -7.69
N VAL A 221 3.74 -16.53 -6.87
CA VAL A 221 3.74 -15.43 -5.90
C VAL A 221 3.77 -14.07 -6.62
N LEU A 222 4.60 -13.92 -7.66
CA LEU A 222 4.66 -12.71 -8.47
C LEU A 222 3.35 -12.43 -9.21
N GLN A 223 2.70 -13.48 -9.74
CA GLN A 223 1.35 -13.36 -10.33
C GLN A 223 0.32 -12.86 -9.30
N ALA A 224 0.36 -13.36 -8.06
CA ALA A 224 -0.53 -12.91 -7.00
C ALA A 224 -0.28 -11.43 -6.65
N LEU A 225 0.98 -10.99 -6.59
CA LEU A 225 1.35 -9.59 -6.36
C LEU A 225 0.91 -8.68 -7.50
N GLU A 226 1.14 -9.08 -8.74
CA GLU A 226 0.75 -8.33 -9.94
C GLU A 226 -0.78 -8.20 -10.04
N ARG A 227 -1.50 -9.30 -9.83
CA ARG A 227 -2.96 -9.30 -9.78
C ARG A 227 -3.48 -8.38 -8.67
N THR A 228 -2.89 -8.47 -7.47
CA THR A 228 -3.22 -7.60 -6.34
C THR A 228 -3.03 -6.13 -6.68
N ASN A 229 -1.86 -5.75 -7.22
CA ASN A 229 -1.59 -4.36 -7.63
C ASN A 229 -2.64 -3.86 -8.64
N ARG A 230 -2.97 -4.67 -9.65
CA ARG A 230 -3.94 -4.31 -10.69
C ARG A 230 -5.36 -4.15 -10.13
N GLU A 231 -5.81 -5.08 -9.28
CA GLU A 231 -7.18 -5.08 -8.77
C GLU A 231 -7.41 -4.06 -7.64
N THR A 232 -6.39 -3.78 -6.84
CA THR A 232 -6.52 -2.85 -5.70
C THR A 232 -6.09 -1.43 -6.02
N GLY A 233 -5.25 -1.22 -7.04
CA GLY A 233 -4.63 0.06 -7.35
C GLY A 233 -3.59 0.51 -6.32
N ALA A 234 -3.20 -0.36 -5.37
CA ALA A 234 -2.19 -0.05 -4.37
C ALA A 234 -0.80 0.11 -5.01
N LEU A 235 -0.04 1.11 -4.61
CA LEU A 235 1.39 1.18 -4.91
C LEU A 235 2.06 -0.10 -4.38
N THR A 236 2.69 -0.88 -5.25
CA THR A 236 3.41 -2.09 -4.86
C THR A 236 4.89 -1.89 -5.04
N VAL A 237 5.67 -2.04 -3.97
CA VAL A 237 7.13 -1.93 -3.97
C VAL A 237 7.73 -3.27 -3.62
N VAL A 238 8.46 -3.87 -4.53
CA VAL A 238 9.14 -5.17 -4.35
C VAL A 238 10.64 -4.95 -4.26
N ILE A 239 11.25 -5.34 -3.16
CA ILE A 239 12.70 -5.42 -3.05
C ILE A 239 13.15 -6.80 -3.50
N THR A 240 14.18 -6.85 -4.34
CA THR A 240 14.81 -8.10 -4.74
C THR A 240 16.25 -7.88 -5.21
N HIS A 241 17.04 -8.93 -5.18
CA HIS A 241 18.33 -8.99 -5.84
C HIS A 241 18.25 -9.73 -7.20
N ASN A 242 17.10 -10.32 -7.52
CA ASN A 242 16.85 -11.00 -8.79
C ASN A 242 16.48 -10.01 -9.90
N ALA A 243 17.39 -9.81 -10.85
CA ALA A 243 17.23 -8.84 -11.92
C ALA A 243 16.08 -9.17 -12.89
N VAL A 244 15.72 -10.46 -13.04
CA VAL A 244 14.65 -10.88 -13.95
C VAL A 244 13.28 -10.36 -13.50
N ILE A 245 13.05 -10.20 -12.19
CA ILE A 245 11.80 -9.67 -11.64
C ILE A 245 11.59 -8.19 -12.06
N ALA A 246 12.66 -7.47 -12.37
CA ALA A 246 12.57 -6.08 -12.79
C ALA A 246 11.73 -5.87 -14.07
N ASP A 247 11.65 -6.88 -14.95
CA ASP A 247 10.95 -6.73 -16.23
C ASP A 247 9.41 -6.73 -16.09
N MET A 248 8.86 -7.22 -14.95
CA MET A 248 7.44 -7.14 -14.67
C MET A 248 6.99 -5.81 -14.02
N ALA A 249 7.93 -4.91 -13.69
CA ALA A 249 7.63 -3.64 -13.05
C ALA A 249 7.26 -2.54 -14.06
N ASP A 250 6.53 -1.50 -13.60
CA ASP A 250 6.45 -0.24 -14.36
C ASP A 250 7.77 0.53 -14.27
N ARG A 251 8.39 0.48 -13.09
CA ARG A 251 9.59 1.24 -12.79
C ARG A 251 10.57 0.42 -11.97
N VAL A 252 11.82 0.51 -12.36
CA VAL A 252 12.95 -0.15 -11.68
C VAL A 252 13.87 0.91 -11.13
N ILE A 253 14.16 0.81 -9.84
CA ILE A 253 15.07 1.71 -9.14
C ILE A 253 16.22 0.86 -8.61
N ARG A 254 17.43 1.15 -9.04
CA ARG A 254 18.64 0.45 -8.58
C ARG A 254 19.26 1.20 -7.43
N LEU A 255 19.44 0.50 -6.31
CA LEU A 255 20.21 1.00 -5.17
C LEU A 255 21.60 0.37 -5.15
N SER A 256 22.61 1.22 -4.93
CA SER A 256 24.00 0.83 -4.71
C SER A 256 24.60 1.72 -3.63
N ASP A 257 25.28 1.14 -2.67
CA ASP A 257 25.96 1.85 -1.57
C ASP A 257 25.08 2.96 -0.90
N GLY A 258 23.84 2.63 -0.59
CA GLY A 258 22.89 3.53 0.06
C GLY A 258 22.39 4.70 -0.79
N ARG A 259 22.59 4.69 -2.11
CA ARG A 259 22.17 5.72 -3.07
C ARG A 259 21.30 5.13 -4.17
N VAL A 260 20.46 5.95 -4.76
CA VAL A 260 19.83 5.63 -6.06
C VAL A 260 20.90 5.78 -7.12
N GLU A 261 21.30 4.67 -7.73
CA GLU A 261 22.29 4.62 -8.82
C GLU A 261 21.63 4.92 -10.16
N SER A 262 20.46 4.35 -10.39
CA SER A 262 19.72 4.55 -11.64
C SER A 262 18.22 4.31 -11.43
N GLU A 263 17.43 4.90 -12.31
CA GLU A 263 15.99 4.72 -12.41
C GLU A 263 15.62 4.54 -13.88
N ARG A 264 14.79 3.51 -14.17
CA ARG A 264 14.25 3.30 -15.52
C ARG A 264 12.75 2.97 -15.44
N ARG A 265 11.99 3.38 -16.44
CA ARG A 265 10.62 2.94 -16.70
C ARG A 265 10.62 1.88 -17.79
N ASN A 266 9.87 0.80 -17.57
CA ASN A 266 9.63 -0.18 -18.62
C ASN A 266 8.51 0.34 -19.53
N GLU A 267 8.62 0.12 -20.84
CA GLU A 267 7.57 0.49 -21.80
C GLU A 267 6.31 -0.34 -21.59
N ARG A 268 6.49 -1.60 -21.18
CA ARG A 268 5.42 -2.49 -20.78
C ARG A 268 5.92 -3.45 -19.69
N ARG A 269 5.01 -3.92 -18.84
CA ARG A 269 5.30 -5.02 -17.91
C ARG A 269 5.35 -6.35 -18.67
N VAL A 270 6.33 -7.18 -18.37
CA VAL A 270 6.37 -8.59 -18.79
C VAL A 270 5.45 -9.39 -17.86
N ASP A 271 4.69 -10.34 -18.41
CA ASP A 271 3.87 -11.23 -17.59
C ASP A 271 4.78 -12.09 -16.69
N PRO A 272 4.49 -12.23 -15.40
CA PRO A 272 5.29 -13.08 -14.52
C PRO A 272 5.50 -14.52 -15.02
N ARG A 273 4.58 -15.06 -15.85
CA ARG A 273 4.70 -16.39 -16.48
C ARG A 273 5.84 -16.49 -17.48
N GLU A 274 6.28 -15.39 -18.04
CA GLU A 274 7.37 -15.32 -19.00
C GLU A 274 8.74 -15.13 -18.34
N LEU A 275 8.77 -14.94 -17.01
CA LEU A 275 10.00 -14.79 -16.24
C LEU A 275 10.64 -16.17 -15.96
N HIS A 276 11.94 -16.28 -16.25
CA HIS A 276 12.71 -17.51 -16.04
C HIS A 276 14.02 -17.16 -15.30
N TRP A 277 14.28 -17.79 -14.15
CA TRP A 277 15.52 -17.63 -13.35
C TRP A 277 15.93 -18.92 -12.67
#